data_2f0a7a20a1007addf1dfe7950bb967a4
#
_entry.id   2f0a7a20a1007addf1dfe7950bb967a4
#
_cell.length_a   1.000
_cell.length_b   1.000
_cell.length_c   1.000
_cell.angle_alpha   90.00
_cell.angle_beta   90.00
_cell.angle_gamma   90.00
#
_symmetry.space_group_name_H-M   'P 1'
#
loop_
_entity.id
_entity.type
_entity.pdbx_description
1 polymer ?
#
loop_
_entity_poly.entity_id
_entity_poly.type
_entity_poly.pdbx_seq_one_letter_code
_entity_poly.pdbx_strand_id
1 'polypeptide(L)'
;MKRIIGLTTLTLVAAAVMSTGCTRVETGEVGVRIGFDKQVQPGELLPGSFNQVIIGDVLTFPIKDVNVVLENMTPVAKDNSTMKDLDAVVVYNINPQSVAELYSTKNKAFHAENRGDTYVMYNYVVQNARNAIYKAARKYEALDMADNRNDMEKFIQEEIQKNLAEEKLDGSITISQVLIRNVVPADSVVESANALVRAKNELKQKEVEVKTAEAESRRMAALANNSGSSIAFMQAQAMLNISEGIKEGKVQTIVVPSNFNALMMNK
;
A
#
# COMPACT_ATOMS: atom_id res chain seq x y z
N MET A 1 56.32 -50.24 25.98
CA MET A 1 55.84 -49.71 24.71
C MET A 1 54.35 -50.00 24.42
N LYS A 2 53.86 -51.19 24.48
CA LYS A 2 52.41 -51.49 24.21
C LYS A 2 51.40 -50.71 25.05
N ARG A 3 51.67 -50.42 26.34
CA ARG A 3 50.79 -49.64 27.23
C ARG A 3 50.75 -48.16 26.89
N ILE A 4 51.85 -47.60 26.39
CA ILE A 4 51.95 -46.19 26.03
C ILE A 4 51.20 -45.96 24.69
N ILE A 5 51.28 -46.89 23.76
CA ILE A 5 50.53 -46.83 22.49
C ILE A 5 49.02 -46.91 22.73
N GLY A 6 48.56 -47.72 23.68
CA GLY A 6 47.13 -47.80 24.02
C GLY A 6 46.61 -46.55 24.71
N LEU A 7 47.44 -45.87 25.50
CA LEU A 7 47.01 -44.61 26.14
C LEU A 7 46.94 -43.45 25.13
N THR A 8 47.87 -43.38 24.17
CA THR A 8 47.89 -42.35 23.13
C THR A 8 46.73 -42.53 22.14
N THR A 9 46.39 -43.77 21.78
CA THR A 9 45.20 -44.02 20.95
C THR A 9 43.89 -43.68 21.64
N LEU A 10 43.75 -43.96 22.93
CA LEU A 10 42.56 -43.61 23.71
C LEU A 10 42.41 -42.10 23.85
N THR A 11 43.49 -41.36 24.06
CA THR A 11 43.45 -39.89 24.11
C THR A 11 43.14 -39.26 22.75
N LEU A 12 43.59 -39.83 21.66
CA LEU A 12 43.27 -39.34 20.32
C LEU A 12 41.81 -39.56 19.97
N VAL A 13 41.24 -40.70 20.32
CA VAL A 13 39.79 -40.99 20.14
C VAL A 13 38.96 -40.09 21.00
N ALA A 14 39.32 -39.85 22.27
CA ALA A 14 38.64 -38.94 23.15
C ALA A 14 38.65 -37.47 22.64
N ALA A 15 39.83 -37.04 22.10
CA ALA A 15 39.92 -35.70 21.49
C ALA A 15 39.08 -35.57 20.20
N ALA A 16 38.99 -36.62 19.40
CA ALA A 16 38.14 -36.64 18.21
C ALA A 16 36.64 -36.56 18.51
N VAL A 17 36.20 -37.19 19.62
CA VAL A 17 34.79 -37.12 20.10
C VAL A 17 34.48 -35.74 20.67
N MET A 18 35.45 -35.04 21.28
CA MET A 18 35.26 -33.68 21.81
C MET A 18 35.20 -32.59 20.72
N SER A 19 35.63 -32.88 19.49
CA SER A 19 35.60 -31.96 18.36
C SER A 19 34.29 -32.02 17.56
N THR A 20 33.32 -32.88 17.97
CA THR A 20 31.98 -32.88 17.38
C THR A 20 31.25 -31.60 17.72
N GLY A 21 30.87 -30.85 16.68
CA GLY A 21 30.24 -29.53 16.85
C GLY A 21 28.92 -29.64 17.63
N CYS A 22 28.80 -28.85 18.67
CA CYS A 22 27.53 -28.63 19.36
C CYS A 22 26.80 -27.51 18.65
N THR A 23 25.68 -27.80 18.03
CA THR A 23 24.82 -26.78 17.44
C THR A 23 23.68 -26.47 18.40
N ARG A 24 23.50 -25.21 18.74
CA ARG A 24 22.39 -24.71 19.53
C ARG A 24 21.41 -23.98 18.62
N VAL A 25 20.14 -24.33 18.71
CA VAL A 25 19.06 -23.63 17.99
C VAL A 25 18.75 -22.34 18.76
N GLU A 26 18.85 -21.21 18.10
CA GLU A 26 18.59 -19.89 18.67
C GLU A 26 17.09 -19.62 18.83
N THR A 27 16.77 -18.58 19.64
CA THR A 27 15.37 -18.16 19.82
C THR A 27 14.83 -17.57 18.51
N GLY A 28 13.75 -18.16 17.99
CA GLY A 28 13.12 -17.75 16.73
C GLY A 28 13.63 -18.51 15.53
N GLU A 29 14.35 -19.61 15.75
CA GLU A 29 14.75 -20.56 14.74
C GLU A 29 14.27 -21.97 15.10
N VAL A 30 14.19 -22.83 14.11
CA VAL A 30 13.97 -24.26 14.26
C VAL A 30 15.11 -25.01 13.58
N GLY A 31 15.62 -26.03 14.24
CA GLY A 31 16.68 -26.90 13.69
C GLY A 31 16.09 -28.13 13.00
N VAL A 32 16.64 -28.48 11.86
CA VAL A 32 16.32 -29.72 11.11
C VAL A 32 17.60 -30.54 10.98
N ARG A 33 17.52 -31.80 11.39
CA ARG A 33 18.66 -32.72 11.33
C ARG A 33 18.79 -33.29 9.91
N ILE A 34 20.01 -33.24 9.39
CA ILE A 34 20.38 -33.92 8.17
C ILE A 34 21.27 -35.12 8.54
N GLY A 35 20.84 -36.31 8.21
CA GLY A 35 21.62 -37.52 8.46
C GLY A 35 22.87 -37.61 7.58
N PHE A 36 23.73 -38.59 7.86
CA PHE A 36 24.90 -38.88 7.06
C PHE A 36 24.54 -39.28 5.60
N ASP A 37 23.36 -39.85 5.43
CA ASP A 37 22.77 -40.19 4.13
C ASP A 37 22.20 -38.94 3.40
N LYS A 38 22.41 -37.74 3.96
CA LYS A 38 21.89 -36.45 3.47
C LYS A 38 20.36 -36.38 3.43
N GLN A 39 19.68 -37.26 4.15
CA GLN A 39 18.24 -37.19 4.28
C GLN A 39 17.84 -36.38 5.51
N VAL A 40 16.71 -35.67 5.35
CA VAL A 40 16.07 -34.94 6.45
C VAL A 40 15.52 -35.97 7.43
N GLN A 41 15.93 -35.87 8.70
CA GLN A 41 15.41 -36.73 9.75
C GLN A 41 14.13 -36.14 10.34
N PRO A 42 13.14 -36.96 10.65
CA PRO A 42 11.89 -36.51 11.27
C PRO A 42 12.14 -35.94 12.67
N GLY A 43 11.41 -34.89 13.00
CA GLY A 43 11.45 -34.24 14.29
C GLY A 43 12.34 -33.01 14.31
N GLU A 44 11.68 -31.86 14.40
CA GLU A 44 12.31 -30.57 14.48
C GLU A 44 12.90 -30.30 15.87
N LEU A 45 14.01 -29.58 15.91
CA LEU A 45 14.66 -29.10 17.10
C LEU A 45 14.13 -27.71 17.45
N LEU A 46 13.34 -27.62 18.50
CA LEU A 46 12.77 -26.35 18.96
C LEU A 46 13.84 -25.43 19.54
N PRO A 47 13.57 -24.11 19.62
CA PRO A 47 14.47 -23.14 20.22
C PRO A 47 14.93 -23.55 21.62
N GLY A 48 16.23 -23.36 21.89
CA GLY A 48 16.85 -23.76 23.15
C GLY A 48 17.29 -25.23 23.20
N SER A 49 16.93 -26.05 22.21
CA SER A 49 17.42 -27.41 22.10
C SER A 49 18.93 -27.42 21.88
N PHE A 50 19.60 -28.23 22.70
CA PHE A 50 21.01 -28.51 22.57
C PHE A 50 21.17 -29.89 21.95
N ASN A 51 21.76 -29.94 20.78
CA ASN A 51 21.92 -31.20 20.09
C ASN A 51 23.40 -31.45 19.77
N GLN A 52 23.89 -32.58 20.24
CA GLN A 52 25.21 -33.07 19.90
C GLN A 52 25.05 -34.01 18.68
N VAL A 53 25.40 -33.51 17.51
CA VAL A 53 25.39 -34.33 16.29
C VAL A 53 26.78 -34.95 16.15
N ILE A 54 26.87 -36.26 16.36
CA ILE A 54 28.12 -37.01 16.21
C ILE A 54 28.42 -37.18 14.71
N ILE A 55 27.38 -37.38 13.89
CA ILE A 55 27.50 -37.57 12.43
C ILE A 55 26.26 -36.92 11.79
N GLY A 56 26.48 -35.98 10.86
CA GLY A 56 25.45 -35.21 10.16
C GLY A 56 25.51 -33.72 10.48
N ASP A 57 24.54 -32.98 9.97
CA ASP A 57 24.44 -31.54 10.13
C ASP A 57 23.09 -31.13 10.71
N VAL A 58 23.04 -29.98 11.36
CA VAL A 58 21.80 -29.31 11.75
C VAL A 58 21.67 -28.03 10.96
N LEU A 59 20.63 -27.96 10.13
CA LEU A 59 20.26 -26.72 9.46
C LEU A 59 19.28 -25.95 10.34
N THR A 60 19.49 -24.63 10.49
CA THR A 60 18.59 -23.75 11.20
C THR A 60 17.77 -22.91 10.25
N PHE A 61 16.50 -22.73 10.55
CA PHE A 61 15.54 -22.00 9.74
C PHE A 61 14.83 -20.97 10.60
N PRO A 62 14.76 -19.70 10.18
CA PRO A 62 14.00 -18.68 10.89
C PRO A 62 12.50 -19.00 10.84
N ILE A 63 11.84 -18.98 12.01
CA ILE A 63 10.39 -19.19 12.16
C ILE A 63 9.64 -17.94 12.60
N LYS A 64 10.34 -16.82 12.77
CA LYS A 64 9.75 -15.51 13.03
C LYS A 64 8.99 -15.02 11.80
N ASP A 65 8.14 -14.01 12.00
CA ASP A 65 7.45 -13.35 10.91
C ASP A 65 8.45 -12.88 9.82
N VAL A 66 8.22 -13.33 8.60
CA VAL A 66 9.03 -12.99 7.44
C VAL A 66 8.27 -12.01 6.57
N ASN A 67 8.93 -10.90 6.25
CA ASN A 67 8.38 -9.87 5.38
C ASN A 67 8.72 -10.17 3.91
N VAL A 68 7.70 -10.38 3.11
CA VAL A 68 7.78 -10.45 1.65
C VAL A 68 7.46 -9.08 1.09
N VAL A 69 8.46 -8.41 0.57
CA VAL A 69 8.31 -7.07 -0.03
C VAL A 69 8.11 -7.21 -1.53
N LEU A 70 7.01 -6.66 -2.03
CA LEU A 70 6.63 -6.64 -3.44
C LEU A 70 6.58 -5.19 -3.89
N GLU A 71 7.54 -4.80 -4.70
CA GLU A 71 7.72 -3.43 -5.20
C GLU A 71 7.58 -3.36 -6.72
N ASN A 72 7.28 -2.16 -7.21
CA ASN A 72 7.21 -1.84 -8.64
C ASN A 72 6.24 -2.74 -9.42
N MET A 73 5.11 -3.12 -8.81
CA MET A 73 4.11 -3.90 -9.50
C MET A 73 3.23 -2.97 -10.36
N THR A 74 2.91 -3.42 -11.56
CA THR A 74 2.09 -2.69 -12.54
C THR A 74 0.83 -3.47 -12.90
N PRO A 75 -0.07 -3.75 -11.95
CA PRO A 75 -1.29 -4.47 -12.26
C PRO A 75 -2.23 -3.62 -13.12
N VAL A 76 -3.14 -4.29 -13.79
CA VAL A 76 -4.21 -3.65 -14.56
C VAL A 76 -5.47 -3.60 -13.71
N ALA A 77 -6.06 -2.43 -13.60
CA ALA A 77 -7.29 -2.17 -12.86
C ALA A 77 -8.55 -2.67 -13.59
N LYS A 78 -9.71 -2.59 -12.94
CA LYS A 78 -11.00 -2.97 -13.48
C LYS A 78 -11.39 -2.18 -14.75
N ASP A 79 -11.05 -0.90 -14.78
CA ASP A 79 -11.25 0.02 -15.91
C ASP A 79 -10.25 -0.16 -17.07
N ASN A 80 -9.45 -1.23 -17.03
CA ASN A 80 -8.33 -1.53 -17.94
C ASN A 80 -7.17 -0.50 -17.89
N SER A 81 -7.16 0.41 -16.96
CA SER A 81 -6.02 1.29 -16.71
C SER A 81 -4.88 0.50 -16.08
N THR A 82 -3.65 0.80 -16.46
CA THR A 82 -2.47 0.22 -15.85
C THR A 82 -2.06 1.07 -14.65
N MET A 83 -1.72 0.43 -13.53
CA MET A 83 -1.08 1.12 -12.42
C MET A 83 0.38 1.43 -12.79
N LYS A 84 0.86 2.59 -12.40
CA LYS A 84 2.27 2.98 -12.56
C LYS A 84 3.14 2.27 -11.54
N ASP A 85 2.61 2.18 -10.31
CA ASP A 85 3.30 1.56 -9.20
C ASP A 85 2.31 1.08 -8.15
N LEU A 86 2.50 -0.14 -7.66
CA LEU A 86 1.79 -0.70 -6.54
C LEU A 86 2.78 -1.49 -5.69
N ASP A 87 2.98 -1.04 -4.45
CA ASP A 87 3.84 -1.70 -3.49
C ASP A 87 3.02 -2.36 -2.39
N ALA A 88 3.39 -3.57 -2.04
CA ALA A 88 2.76 -4.30 -0.96
C ALA A 88 3.78 -5.09 -0.14
N VAL A 89 3.43 -5.35 1.11
CA VAL A 89 4.18 -6.23 2.00
C VAL A 89 3.24 -7.30 2.51
N VAL A 90 3.66 -8.54 2.39
CA VAL A 90 2.97 -9.70 2.96
C VAL A 90 3.84 -10.29 4.06
N VAL A 91 3.28 -10.41 5.24
CA VAL A 91 3.95 -11.00 6.39
C VAL A 91 3.44 -12.42 6.58
N TYR A 92 4.35 -13.38 6.61
CA TYR A 92 3.99 -14.76 6.85
C TYR A 92 4.89 -15.39 7.92
N ASN A 93 4.39 -16.42 8.57
CA ASN A 93 5.17 -17.30 9.43
C ASN A 93 4.95 -18.78 9.07
N ILE A 94 5.87 -19.61 9.51
CA ILE A 94 5.83 -21.05 9.29
C ILE A 94 5.66 -21.74 10.62
N ASN A 95 4.79 -22.77 10.62
CA ASN A 95 4.67 -23.65 11.77
C ASN A 95 6.00 -24.40 11.98
N PRO A 96 6.64 -24.25 13.15
CA PRO A 96 7.90 -24.94 13.45
C PRO A 96 7.88 -26.45 13.18
N GLN A 97 6.76 -27.09 13.38
CA GLN A 97 6.60 -28.55 13.19
C GLN A 97 6.49 -29.00 11.74
N SER A 98 6.38 -28.06 10.80
CA SER A 98 6.23 -28.36 9.36
C SER A 98 7.49 -28.03 8.56
N VAL A 99 8.50 -27.47 9.18
CA VAL A 99 9.70 -26.97 8.47
C VAL A 99 10.46 -28.09 7.79
N ALA A 100 10.66 -29.21 8.49
CA ALA A 100 11.39 -30.38 7.95
C ALA A 100 10.67 -30.98 6.74
N GLU A 101 9.34 -31.11 6.83
CA GLU A 101 8.50 -31.59 5.75
C GLU A 101 8.54 -30.64 4.54
N LEU A 102 8.33 -29.35 4.74
CA LEU A 102 8.36 -28.33 3.67
C LEU A 102 9.72 -28.29 2.98
N TYR A 103 10.80 -28.34 3.76
CA TYR A 103 12.15 -28.31 3.20
C TYR A 103 12.50 -29.55 2.39
N SER A 104 12.03 -30.74 2.83
CA SER A 104 12.34 -32.01 2.15
C SER A 104 11.43 -32.34 0.97
N THR A 105 10.14 -31.94 1.03
CA THR A 105 9.14 -32.34 0.02
C THR A 105 8.88 -31.27 -1.05
N LYS A 106 9.08 -29.98 -0.72
CA LYS A 106 8.81 -28.91 -1.65
C LYS A 106 10.06 -28.57 -2.49
N ASN A 107 9.81 -28.00 -3.68
CA ASN A 107 10.89 -27.65 -4.60
C ASN A 107 11.85 -26.64 -3.96
N LYS A 108 13.17 -26.87 -4.11
CA LYS A 108 14.21 -25.96 -3.61
C LYS A 108 14.02 -24.51 -4.11
N ALA A 109 13.51 -24.30 -5.33
CA ALA A 109 13.22 -22.98 -5.88
C ALA A 109 12.17 -22.17 -5.09
N PHE A 110 11.35 -22.82 -4.25
CA PHE A 110 10.40 -22.14 -3.39
C PHE A 110 11.02 -21.52 -2.14
N HIS A 111 12.24 -21.91 -1.81
CA HIS A 111 12.99 -21.35 -0.68
C HIS A 111 13.88 -20.21 -1.17
N ALA A 112 14.17 -19.26 -0.30
CA ALA A 112 15.15 -18.21 -0.58
C ALA A 112 16.31 -18.28 0.41
N GLU A 113 17.50 -18.01 -0.06
CA GLU A 113 18.69 -17.92 0.77
C GLU A 113 19.13 -16.45 0.87
N ASN A 114 19.28 -15.94 2.07
CA ASN A 114 19.75 -14.58 2.29
C ASN A 114 20.69 -14.55 3.51
N ARG A 115 21.91 -14.08 3.30
CA ARG A 115 22.95 -13.93 4.34
C ARG A 115 23.27 -15.21 5.14
N GLY A 116 23.06 -16.37 4.55
CA GLY A 116 23.28 -17.66 5.21
C GLY A 116 22.02 -18.28 5.82
N ASP A 117 20.94 -17.53 5.92
CA ASP A 117 19.64 -18.03 6.37
C ASP A 117 18.83 -18.54 5.19
N THR A 118 18.14 -19.66 5.37
CA THR A 118 17.21 -20.20 4.40
C THR A 118 15.79 -19.91 4.84
N TYR A 119 15.09 -19.07 4.06
CA TYR A 119 13.68 -18.73 4.26
C TYR A 119 12.80 -19.73 3.52
N VAL A 120 12.22 -20.66 4.26
CA VAL A 120 11.41 -21.74 3.71
C VAL A 120 10.16 -21.14 3.06
N MET A 121 9.81 -21.60 1.85
CA MET A 121 8.63 -21.21 1.08
C MET A 121 8.51 -19.71 0.71
N TYR A 122 9.58 -18.92 0.88
CA TYR A 122 9.57 -17.47 0.58
C TYR A 122 9.12 -17.16 -0.86
N ASN A 123 9.77 -17.77 -1.84
CA ASN A 123 9.46 -17.53 -3.26
C ASN A 123 8.07 -18.03 -3.64
N TYR A 124 7.56 -19.07 -2.99
CA TYR A 124 6.20 -19.54 -3.16
C TYR A 124 5.19 -18.52 -2.67
N VAL A 125 5.41 -17.94 -1.49
CA VAL A 125 4.56 -16.86 -0.94
C VAL A 125 4.63 -15.62 -1.83
N VAL A 126 5.82 -15.23 -2.33
CA VAL A 126 6.00 -14.13 -3.31
C VAL A 126 5.10 -14.33 -4.53
N GLN A 127 5.11 -15.53 -5.13
CA GLN A 127 4.32 -15.81 -6.33
C GLN A 127 2.81 -15.75 -6.05
N ASN A 128 2.37 -16.37 -4.94
CA ASN A 128 0.96 -16.33 -4.54
C ASN A 128 0.48 -14.93 -4.20
N ALA A 129 1.29 -14.17 -3.46
CA ALA A 129 0.98 -12.79 -3.11
C ALA A 129 0.87 -11.90 -4.36
N ARG A 130 1.82 -12.02 -5.28
CA ARG A 130 1.77 -11.29 -6.56
C ARG A 130 0.48 -11.61 -7.33
N ASN A 131 0.14 -12.89 -7.46
CA ASN A 131 -1.08 -13.31 -8.14
C ASN A 131 -2.35 -12.77 -7.46
N ALA A 132 -2.43 -12.84 -6.13
CA ALA A 132 -3.55 -12.31 -5.36
C ALA A 132 -3.70 -10.78 -5.52
N ILE A 133 -2.59 -10.03 -5.55
CA ILE A 133 -2.59 -8.58 -5.77
C ILE A 133 -3.08 -8.23 -7.17
N TYR A 134 -2.64 -8.95 -8.21
CA TYR A 134 -3.14 -8.75 -9.57
C TYR A 134 -4.64 -9.05 -9.70
N LYS A 135 -5.14 -10.07 -8.99
CA LYS A 135 -6.58 -10.37 -8.91
C LYS A 135 -7.35 -9.28 -8.15
N ALA A 136 -6.79 -8.76 -7.05
CA ALA A 136 -7.38 -7.67 -6.27
C ALA A 136 -7.52 -6.41 -7.11
N ALA A 137 -6.47 -6.01 -7.83
CA ALA A 137 -6.47 -4.82 -8.67
C ALA A 137 -7.59 -4.85 -9.73
N ARG A 138 -7.91 -6.02 -10.28
CA ARG A 138 -9.02 -6.20 -11.24
C ARG A 138 -10.42 -5.96 -10.67
N LYS A 139 -10.57 -5.82 -9.36
CA LYS A 139 -11.87 -5.55 -8.72
C LYS A 139 -12.19 -4.07 -8.60
N TYR A 140 -11.19 -3.20 -8.62
CA TYR A 140 -11.32 -1.77 -8.36
C TYR A 140 -10.87 -0.94 -9.56
N GLU A 141 -11.47 0.22 -9.73
CA GLU A 141 -10.99 1.22 -10.68
C GLU A 141 -9.68 1.83 -10.19
N ALA A 142 -8.82 2.27 -11.11
CA ALA A 142 -7.47 2.73 -10.77
C ALA A 142 -7.46 3.86 -9.74
N LEU A 143 -8.41 4.79 -9.82
CA LEU A 143 -8.53 5.92 -8.90
C LEU A 143 -9.10 5.54 -7.54
N ASP A 144 -9.93 4.49 -7.48
CA ASP A 144 -10.62 4.07 -6.25
C ASP A 144 -9.79 3.12 -5.39
N MET A 145 -8.68 2.57 -5.91
CA MET A 145 -7.85 1.62 -5.17
C MET A 145 -7.29 2.19 -3.88
N ALA A 146 -6.90 3.47 -3.89
CA ALA A 146 -6.33 4.12 -2.72
C ALA A 146 -7.34 4.22 -1.56
N ASP A 147 -8.60 4.49 -1.87
CA ASP A 147 -9.67 4.61 -0.89
C ASP A 147 -10.14 3.23 -0.38
N ASN A 148 -10.06 2.20 -1.24
CA ASN A 148 -10.46 0.83 -0.90
C ASN A 148 -9.29 -0.06 -0.45
N ARG A 149 -8.18 0.53 0.01
CA ARG A 149 -6.97 -0.19 0.41
C ARG A 149 -7.23 -1.31 1.43
N ASN A 150 -8.00 -1.03 2.47
CA ASN A 150 -8.30 -2.01 3.51
C ASN A 150 -9.07 -3.24 2.99
N ASP A 151 -9.98 -3.03 2.06
CA ASP A 151 -10.75 -4.13 1.48
C ASP A 151 -9.90 -4.94 0.49
N MET A 152 -8.99 -4.28 -0.22
CA MET A 152 -8.00 -4.96 -1.05
C MET A 152 -7.05 -5.82 -0.20
N GLU A 153 -6.55 -5.32 0.93
CA GLU A 153 -5.66 -6.05 1.83
C GLU A 153 -6.33 -7.32 2.37
N LYS A 154 -7.58 -7.22 2.80
CA LYS A 154 -8.38 -8.38 3.26
C LYS A 154 -8.58 -9.39 2.14
N PHE A 155 -8.97 -8.92 0.95
CA PHE A 155 -9.17 -9.79 -0.20
C PHE A 155 -7.86 -10.51 -0.59
N ILE A 156 -6.73 -9.82 -0.59
CA ILE A 156 -5.43 -10.43 -0.89
C ILE A 156 -5.08 -11.49 0.16
N GLN A 157 -5.29 -11.20 1.44
CA GLN A 157 -5.06 -12.16 2.52
C GLN A 157 -5.92 -13.41 2.37
N GLU A 158 -7.21 -13.25 2.12
CA GLU A 158 -8.16 -14.35 1.90
C GLU A 158 -7.78 -15.19 0.67
N GLU A 159 -7.40 -14.55 -0.42
CA GLU A 159 -7.02 -15.24 -1.65
C GLU A 159 -5.72 -16.04 -1.49
N ILE A 160 -4.73 -15.50 -0.75
CA ILE A 160 -3.50 -16.25 -0.45
C ILE A 160 -3.82 -17.43 0.46
N GLN A 161 -4.62 -17.23 1.53
CA GLN A 161 -5.01 -18.33 2.43
C GLN A 161 -5.79 -19.42 1.71
N LYS A 162 -6.68 -19.04 0.79
CA LYS A 162 -7.40 -20.00 -0.04
C LYS A 162 -6.44 -20.83 -0.91
N ASN A 163 -5.49 -20.20 -1.58
CA ASN A 163 -4.50 -20.92 -2.39
C ASN A 163 -3.63 -21.85 -1.52
N LEU A 164 -3.28 -21.43 -0.29
CA LEU A 164 -2.56 -22.29 0.67
C LEU A 164 -3.40 -23.50 1.08
N ALA A 165 -4.70 -23.32 1.32
CA ALA A 165 -5.60 -24.41 1.68
C ALA A 165 -5.80 -25.42 0.51
N GLU A 166 -5.92 -24.94 -0.73
CA GLU A 166 -6.00 -25.78 -1.93
C GLU A 166 -4.76 -26.70 -2.07
N GLU A 167 -3.58 -26.20 -1.69
CA GLU A 167 -2.31 -26.93 -1.68
C GLU A 167 -2.05 -27.71 -0.38
N LYS A 168 -2.99 -27.70 0.58
CA LYS A 168 -2.86 -28.29 1.93
C LYS A 168 -1.67 -27.74 2.73
N LEU A 169 -1.40 -26.47 2.59
CA LEU A 169 -0.32 -25.74 3.26
C LEU A 169 -0.82 -24.81 4.37
N ASP A 170 -2.13 -24.71 4.57
CA ASP A 170 -2.79 -23.83 5.54
C ASP A 170 -2.42 -24.15 7.01
N GLY A 171 -2.09 -25.41 7.32
CA GLY A 171 -1.54 -25.79 8.63
C GLY A 171 -0.05 -25.52 8.81
N SER A 172 0.68 -25.27 7.71
CA SER A 172 2.13 -25.11 7.69
C SER A 172 2.58 -23.64 7.51
N ILE A 173 1.81 -22.85 6.77
CA ILE A 173 2.10 -21.46 6.46
C ILE A 173 0.89 -20.60 6.87
N THR A 174 1.13 -19.57 7.66
CA THR A 174 0.10 -18.61 8.07
C THR A 174 0.45 -17.21 7.57
N ILE A 175 -0.51 -16.54 6.95
CA ILE A 175 -0.36 -15.14 6.56
C ILE A 175 -0.83 -14.27 7.73
N SER A 176 0.13 -13.61 8.38
CA SER A 176 -0.14 -12.76 9.55
C SER A 176 -0.77 -11.44 9.14
N GLN A 177 -0.25 -10.81 8.07
CA GLN A 177 -0.70 -9.49 7.65
C GLN A 177 -0.40 -9.25 6.16
N VAL A 178 -1.25 -8.47 5.53
CA VAL A 178 -1.04 -7.90 4.20
C VAL A 178 -1.17 -6.38 4.32
N LEU A 179 -0.21 -5.66 3.78
CA LEU A 179 -0.15 -4.19 3.80
C LEU A 179 0.12 -3.69 2.38
N ILE A 180 -0.72 -2.82 1.90
CA ILE A 180 -0.48 -2.06 0.67
C ILE A 180 0.20 -0.75 1.07
N ARG A 181 1.42 -0.51 0.59
CA ARG A 181 2.24 0.67 0.94
C ARG A 181 2.01 1.84 0.01
N ASN A 182 1.97 1.55 -1.28
CA ASN A 182 1.86 2.55 -2.33
C ASN A 182 0.85 2.11 -3.39
N VAL A 183 0.09 3.08 -3.93
CA VAL A 183 -0.87 2.85 -5.02
C VAL A 183 -0.84 4.09 -5.90
N VAL A 184 -0.20 3.99 -7.05
CA VAL A 184 -0.03 5.10 -7.99
C VAL A 184 -0.64 4.71 -9.33
N PRO A 185 -1.75 5.34 -9.75
CA PRO A 185 -2.30 5.17 -11.10
C PRO A 185 -1.35 5.72 -12.17
N ALA A 186 -1.52 5.28 -13.41
CA ALA A 186 -0.77 5.83 -14.54
C ALA A 186 -1.02 7.35 -14.68
N ASP A 187 0.00 8.08 -15.10
CA ASP A 187 -0.06 9.54 -15.22
C ASP A 187 -1.22 10.01 -16.12
N SER A 188 -1.52 9.28 -17.20
CA SER A 188 -2.64 9.56 -18.11
C SER A 188 -4.02 9.46 -17.42
N VAL A 189 -4.16 8.54 -16.45
CA VAL A 189 -5.41 8.38 -15.66
C VAL A 189 -5.58 9.58 -14.74
N VAL A 190 -4.51 9.96 -14.05
CA VAL A 190 -4.50 11.13 -13.14
C VAL A 190 -4.77 12.41 -13.91
N GLU A 191 -4.17 12.59 -15.10
CA GLU A 191 -4.39 13.76 -15.94
C GLU A 191 -5.84 13.86 -16.41
N SER A 192 -6.42 12.74 -16.88
CA SER A 192 -7.83 12.67 -17.28
C SER A 192 -8.78 12.98 -16.12
N ALA A 193 -8.51 12.45 -14.93
CA ALA A 193 -9.28 12.73 -13.72
C ALA A 193 -9.20 14.21 -13.35
N ASN A 194 -8.01 14.81 -13.39
CA ASN A 194 -7.81 16.24 -13.12
C ASN A 194 -8.53 17.12 -14.13
N ALA A 195 -8.54 16.75 -15.42
CA ALA A 195 -9.29 17.48 -16.46
C ALA A 195 -10.80 17.41 -16.19
N LEU A 196 -11.33 16.27 -15.80
CA LEU A 196 -12.74 16.09 -15.41
C LEU A 196 -13.11 16.95 -14.20
N VAL A 197 -12.26 16.95 -13.16
CA VAL A 197 -12.47 17.77 -11.96
C VAL A 197 -12.47 19.27 -12.32
N ARG A 198 -11.55 19.74 -13.17
CA ARG A 198 -11.54 21.13 -13.66
C ARG A 198 -12.82 21.49 -14.38
N ALA A 199 -13.25 20.66 -15.35
CA ALA A 199 -14.49 20.89 -16.10
C ALA A 199 -15.73 20.92 -15.17
N LYS A 200 -15.79 20.03 -14.18
CA LYS A 200 -16.86 20.02 -13.17
C LYS A 200 -16.87 21.27 -12.32
N ASN A 201 -15.70 21.78 -11.90
CA ASN A 201 -15.58 23.00 -11.14
C ASN A 201 -15.99 24.23 -11.97
N GLU A 202 -15.61 24.30 -13.25
CA GLU A 202 -16.05 25.35 -14.16
C GLU A 202 -17.56 25.36 -14.35
N LEU A 203 -18.18 24.20 -14.53
CA LEU A 203 -19.64 24.10 -14.63
C LEU A 203 -20.30 24.60 -13.34
N LYS A 204 -19.81 24.17 -12.18
CA LYS A 204 -20.33 24.60 -10.87
C LYS A 204 -20.19 26.13 -10.69
N GLN A 205 -19.07 26.69 -11.11
CA GLN A 205 -18.84 28.14 -11.06
C GLN A 205 -19.87 28.87 -11.94
N LYS A 206 -20.09 28.44 -13.19
CA LYS A 206 -21.08 29.00 -14.08
C LYS A 206 -22.51 28.89 -13.55
N GLU A 207 -22.85 27.75 -12.91
CA GLU A 207 -24.15 27.60 -12.25
C GLU A 207 -24.33 28.62 -11.12
N VAL A 208 -23.28 28.86 -10.32
CA VAL A 208 -23.32 29.89 -9.26
C VAL A 208 -23.46 31.29 -9.85
N GLU A 209 -22.72 31.60 -10.92
CA GLU A 209 -22.80 32.88 -11.62
C GLU A 209 -24.22 33.14 -12.16
N VAL A 210 -24.84 32.13 -12.80
CA VAL A 210 -26.23 32.22 -13.29
C VAL A 210 -27.21 32.47 -12.13
N LYS A 211 -27.12 31.68 -11.04
CA LYS A 211 -27.98 31.86 -9.86
C LYS A 211 -27.80 33.23 -9.23
N THR A 212 -26.58 33.74 -9.18
CA THR A 212 -26.26 35.09 -8.65
C THR A 212 -26.90 36.15 -9.54
N ALA A 213 -26.72 36.05 -10.86
CA ALA A 213 -27.33 36.99 -11.82
C ALA A 213 -28.86 36.95 -11.77
N GLU A 214 -29.48 35.78 -11.64
CA GLU A 214 -30.94 35.66 -11.43
C GLU A 214 -31.39 36.30 -10.13
N ALA A 215 -30.65 36.07 -9.04
CA ALA A 215 -30.98 36.69 -7.73
C ALA A 215 -30.86 38.23 -7.78
N GLU A 216 -29.82 38.75 -8.46
CA GLU A 216 -29.64 40.19 -8.68
C GLU A 216 -30.77 40.75 -9.56
N SER A 217 -31.15 40.07 -10.65
CA SER A 217 -32.27 40.45 -11.50
C SER A 217 -33.58 40.50 -10.75
N ARG A 218 -33.89 39.48 -9.91
CA ARG A 218 -35.09 39.46 -9.03
C ARG A 218 -35.05 40.60 -8.02
N ARG A 219 -33.88 40.86 -7.43
CA ARG A 219 -33.69 42.00 -6.49
C ARG A 219 -34.00 43.35 -7.18
N MET A 220 -33.43 43.55 -8.38
CA MET A 220 -33.67 44.74 -9.18
C MET A 220 -35.13 44.91 -9.56
N ALA A 221 -35.80 43.81 -9.99
CA ALA A 221 -37.24 43.81 -10.29
C ALA A 221 -38.11 44.15 -9.08
N ALA A 222 -37.78 43.62 -7.90
CA ALA A 222 -38.47 43.91 -6.65
C ALA A 222 -38.31 45.36 -6.22
N LEU A 223 -37.12 45.95 -6.41
CA LEU A 223 -36.86 47.38 -6.16
C LEU A 223 -37.59 48.26 -7.16
N ALA A 224 -37.66 47.88 -8.43
CA ALA A 224 -38.39 48.63 -9.47
C ALA A 224 -39.90 48.65 -9.24
N ASN A 225 -40.48 47.55 -8.74
CA ASN A 225 -41.94 47.47 -8.48
C ASN A 225 -42.40 48.19 -7.22
N ASN A 226 -41.49 48.56 -6.29
CA ASN A 226 -41.86 49.03 -4.95
C ASN A 226 -41.71 50.55 -4.78
N SER A 227 -41.52 51.36 -5.84
CA SER A 227 -41.30 52.79 -5.60
C SER A 227 -41.62 53.75 -6.74
N GLY A 228 -42.42 54.77 -6.41
CA GLY A 228 -42.36 56.07 -6.99
C GLY A 228 -40.99 56.77 -6.78
N SER A 229 -40.04 56.13 -6.10
CA SER A 229 -38.66 56.56 -5.85
C SER A 229 -37.59 55.78 -6.65
N SER A 230 -38.00 54.90 -7.60
CA SER A 230 -37.10 54.01 -8.31
C SER A 230 -36.06 54.76 -9.18
N ILE A 231 -36.40 55.89 -9.74
CA ILE A 231 -35.48 56.69 -10.56
C ILE A 231 -34.37 57.26 -9.70
N ALA A 232 -34.66 57.77 -8.51
CA ALA A 232 -33.66 58.32 -7.57
C ALA A 232 -32.74 57.20 -7.03
N PHE A 233 -33.29 56.02 -6.78
CA PHE A 233 -32.47 54.87 -6.36
C PHE A 233 -31.56 54.34 -7.47
N MET A 234 -32.05 54.21 -8.71
CA MET A 234 -31.20 53.82 -9.85
C MET A 234 -30.12 54.85 -10.14
N GLN A 235 -30.40 56.14 -9.97
CA GLN A 235 -29.38 57.19 -10.08
C GLN A 235 -28.33 57.09 -8.98
N ALA A 236 -28.74 56.83 -7.72
CA ALA A 236 -27.82 56.63 -6.61
C ALA A 236 -26.93 55.39 -6.80
N GLN A 237 -27.51 54.27 -7.31
CA GLN A 237 -26.78 53.06 -7.62
C GLN A 237 -25.77 53.29 -8.78
N ALA A 238 -26.16 53.98 -9.82
CA ALA A 238 -25.26 54.33 -10.93
C ALA A 238 -24.11 55.18 -10.45
N MET A 239 -24.35 56.12 -9.52
CA MET A 239 -23.30 56.93 -8.90
C MET A 239 -22.33 56.12 -8.06
N LEU A 240 -22.82 55.12 -7.27
CA LEU A 240 -21.99 54.23 -6.50
C LEU A 240 -21.08 53.41 -7.43
N ASN A 241 -21.64 52.83 -8.49
CA ASN A 241 -20.87 52.03 -9.46
C ASN A 241 -19.80 52.88 -10.18
N ILE A 242 -20.12 54.10 -10.51
CA ILE A 242 -19.17 55.08 -11.10
C ILE A 242 -18.07 55.42 -10.07
N SER A 243 -18.43 55.66 -8.82
CA SER A 243 -17.50 55.94 -7.73
C SER A 243 -16.55 54.78 -7.48
N GLU A 244 -17.04 53.53 -7.51
CA GLU A 244 -16.22 52.32 -7.42
C GLU A 244 -15.30 52.17 -8.65
N GLY A 245 -15.83 52.38 -9.85
CA GLY A 245 -15.02 52.36 -11.09
C GLY A 245 -13.91 53.37 -11.11
N ILE A 246 -14.12 54.55 -10.49
CA ILE A 246 -13.07 55.58 -10.31
C ILE A 246 -12.01 55.12 -9.29
N LYS A 247 -12.44 54.55 -8.14
CA LYS A 247 -11.51 54.03 -7.13
C LYS A 247 -10.65 52.90 -7.67
N GLU A 248 -11.20 52.07 -8.54
CA GLU A 248 -10.47 51.00 -9.20
C GLU A 248 -9.64 51.44 -10.42
N GLY A 249 -9.66 52.74 -10.75
CA GLY A 249 -8.91 53.27 -11.89
C GLY A 249 -9.46 52.89 -13.27
N LYS A 250 -10.65 52.28 -13.34
CA LYS A 250 -11.28 51.83 -14.58
C LYS A 250 -12.01 52.91 -15.36
N VAL A 251 -12.30 54.06 -14.71
CA VAL A 251 -13.06 55.18 -15.31
C VAL A 251 -12.21 56.43 -15.21
N GLN A 252 -11.74 56.98 -16.36
CA GLN A 252 -10.92 58.20 -16.42
C GLN A 252 -11.71 59.45 -16.77
N THR A 253 -12.89 59.33 -17.33
CA THR A 253 -13.71 60.47 -17.74
C THR A 253 -15.18 60.22 -17.48
N ILE A 254 -15.86 61.13 -16.80
CA ILE A 254 -17.32 61.07 -16.57
C ILE A 254 -17.97 62.24 -17.32
N VAL A 255 -18.88 61.94 -18.23
CA VAL A 255 -19.74 62.93 -18.85
C VAL A 255 -21.02 63.05 -18.03
N VAL A 256 -21.16 64.16 -17.32
CA VAL A 256 -22.35 64.43 -16.49
C VAL A 256 -23.33 65.22 -17.33
N PRO A 257 -24.63 64.77 -17.47
CA PRO A 257 -25.67 65.51 -18.16
C PRO A 257 -25.90 66.87 -17.51
N SER A 258 -26.21 67.89 -18.30
CA SER A 258 -26.37 69.26 -17.82
C SER A 258 -27.50 69.47 -16.81
N ASN A 259 -28.44 68.56 -16.69
CA ASN A 259 -29.55 68.56 -15.71
C ASN A 259 -29.20 67.90 -14.37
N PHE A 260 -27.98 67.45 -14.17
CA PHE A 260 -27.54 66.73 -12.96
C PHE A 260 -27.51 67.65 -11.72
N ASN A 261 -27.19 68.92 -11.91
CA ASN A 261 -27.14 69.90 -10.82
C ASN A 261 -28.52 70.25 -10.23
N ALA A 262 -29.60 70.06 -10.96
CA ALA A 262 -30.95 70.37 -10.50
C ALA A 262 -31.45 69.44 -9.38
N LEU A 263 -30.86 68.20 -9.28
CA LEU A 263 -31.27 67.22 -8.29
C LEU A 263 -30.56 67.38 -6.93
N MET A 264 -29.45 68.10 -6.87
CA MET A 264 -28.71 68.35 -5.64
C MET A 264 -29.18 69.64 -4.88
N MET A 265 -29.99 70.46 -5.49
CA MET A 265 -30.42 71.73 -4.91
C MET A 265 -31.83 71.75 -4.35
N ASN A 266 -32.59 70.66 -4.38
CA ASN A 266 -33.88 70.55 -3.73
C ASN A 266 -33.79 69.81 -2.40
N LYS A 267 -33.53 70.54 -1.37
CA LYS A 267 -33.74 70.14 0.04
C LYS A 267 -35.04 70.72 0.54
#